data_cb79cedccdf12edcbd61eb3338e05af9
#
_entry.id   cb79cedccdf12edcbd61eb3338e05af9
#
_cell.length_a   1.000
_cell.length_b   1.000
_cell.length_c   1.000
_cell.angle_alpha   90.00
_cell.angle_beta   90.00
_cell.angle_gamma   90.00
#
_symmetry.space_group_name_H-M   'P 1'
#
loop_
_entity.id
_entity.type
_entity.pdbx_description
1 polymer ?
#
loop_
_entity_poly.entity_id
_entity_poly.type
_entity_poly.pdbx_seq_one_letter_code
_entity_poly.pdbx_strand_id
1 'polypeptide(L)'
;DNKWIAFTELYKVYIAPMPKTGQPVGLSAKTKAVPVAQVARDAGINLHWSADSKKLHWTLGNEYFTESLDRRFLFLGGGLDSIPPIDTIGNKISLKIKSDKPEGKIAFKGANIITMENDVVIKNGVVLVEGNIIKYAGPASGIKLDNKTKVIDVKGKTIMPGIIDVHAHLGAFRDGISPQKHWEYYANLAYGVTTTHDPSVNSEITFAQSEMVKTGILTGP
;
A
#
# COMPACT_ATOMS: atom_id res chain seq x y z
N ASP A 1 15.14 -6.88 27.69
CA ASP A 1 16.01 -7.39 28.77
C ASP A 1 17.52 -7.22 28.44
N ASN A 2 17.84 -6.58 27.34
CA ASN A 2 19.21 -6.37 26.86
C ASN A 2 20.07 -7.64 26.69
N LYS A 3 19.43 -8.78 26.44
CA LYS A 3 20.10 -10.07 26.16
C LYS A 3 20.08 -10.43 24.69
N TRP A 4 19.12 -9.91 23.95
CA TRP A 4 18.88 -10.25 22.56
C TRP A 4 18.76 -9.00 21.70
N ILE A 5 19.17 -9.11 20.45
CA ILE A 5 19.02 -8.09 19.42
C ILE A 5 18.29 -8.71 18.23
N ALA A 6 17.33 -8.00 17.68
CA ALA A 6 16.74 -8.29 16.39
C ALA A 6 17.18 -7.22 15.38
N PHE A 7 17.48 -7.63 14.17
CA PHE A 7 17.90 -6.72 13.10
C PHE A 7 17.41 -7.21 11.74
N THR A 8 17.40 -6.32 10.78
CA THR A 8 17.08 -6.66 9.38
C THR A 8 18.33 -6.52 8.51
N GLU A 9 18.50 -7.47 7.60
CA GLU A 9 19.50 -7.40 6.54
C GLU A 9 18.85 -7.90 5.25
N LEU A 10 18.93 -7.09 4.18
CA LEU A 10 18.23 -7.35 2.92
C LEU A 10 16.76 -7.76 3.15
N TYR A 11 16.07 -6.95 3.98
CA TYR A 11 14.66 -7.11 4.40
C TYR A 11 14.35 -8.32 5.30
N LYS A 12 15.21 -9.32 5.36
CA LYS A 12 15.03 -10.51 6.20
C LYS A 12 15.32 -10.19 7.67
N VAL A 13 14.62 -10.88 8.57
CA VAL A 13 14.72 -10.67 10.01
C VAL A 13 15.65 -11.71 10.62
N TYR A 14 16.53 -11.24 11.49
CA TYR A 14 17.50 -12.04 12.21
C TYR A 14 17.47 -11.73 13.70
N ILE A 15 17.85 -12.72 14.51
CA ILE A 15 18.03 -12.59 15.95
C ILE A 15 19.44 -13.07 16.31
N ALA A 16 20.06 -12.38 17.27
CA ALA A 16 21.33 -12.79 17.87
C ALA A 16 21.33 -12.47 19.36
N PRO A 17 22.14 -13.18 20.20
CA PRO A 17 22.46 -12.70 21.54
C PRO A 17 23.12 -11.32 21.47
N MET A 18 22.79 -10.44 22.42
CA MET A 18 23.36 -9.10 22.49
C MET A 18 24.84 -9.18 22.92
N PRO A 19 25.81 -8.81 22.06
CA PRO A 19 27.21 -8.79 22.44
C PRO A 19 27.49 -7.74 23.52
N LYS A 20 28.09 -8.11 24.62
CA LYS A 20 28.45 -7.22 25.74
C LYS A 20 29.96 -6.96 25.74
N THR A 21 30.45 -6.26 24.73
CA THR A 21 31.89 -6.03 24.52
C THR A 21 32.39 -4.66 24.97
N GLY A 22 31.48 -3.74 25.30
CA GLY A 22 31.82 -2.34 25.58
C GLY A 22 32.29 -1.53 24.36
N GLN A 23 32.35 -2.16 23.17
CA GLN A 23 32.72 -1.54 21.91
C GLN A 23 31.61 -1.76 20.89
N PRO A 24 31.46 -0.91 19.86
CA PRO A 24 30.53 -1.13 18.76
C PRO A 24 30.82 -2.46 18.07
N VAL A 25 29.78 -3.28 17.86
CA VAL A 25 29.87 -4.58 17.16
C VAL A 25 29.01 -4.54 15.93
N GLY A 26 29.61 -4.82 14.77
CA GLY A 26 28.88 -5.03 13.53
C GLY A 26 28.21 -6.40 13.53
N LEU A 27 26.89 -6.44 13.32
CA LEU A 27 26.14 -7.68 13.16
C LEU A 27 25.65 -7.83 11.73
N SER A 28 25.71 -9.04 11.22
CA SER A 28 25.16 -9.41 9.90
C SER A 28 24.66 -10.85 9.93
N ALA A 29 23.95 -11.27 8.90
CA ALA A 29 23.57 -12.67 8.69
C ALA A 29 24.76 -13.64 8.67
N LYS A 30 25.96 -13.13 8.34
CA LYS A 30 27.20 -13.91 8.21
C LYS A 30 28.07 -13.86 9.47
N THR A 31 27.67 -13.15 10.51
CA THR A 31 28.43 -13.05 11.76
C THR A 31 28.62 -14.44 12.38
N LYS A 32 29.88 -14.77 12.72
CA LYS A 32 30.24 -16.07 13.36
C LYS A 32 30.64 -15.92 14.82
N ALA A 33 30.89 -14.68 15.28
CA ALA A 33 31.32 -14.43 16.67
C ALA A 33 30.21 -14.69 17.69
N VAL A 34 28.97 -14.64 17.27
CA VAL A 34 27.77 -15.00 18.04
C VAL A 34 26.81 -15.78 17.14
N PRO A 35 25.98 -16.67 17.69
CA PRO A 35 24.97 -17.37 16.88
C PRO A 35 23.96 -16.39 16.34
N VAL A 36 23.74 -16.43 15.02
CA VAL A 36 22.71 -15.61 14.32
C VAL A 36 21.68 -16.54 13.72
N ALA A 37 20.42 -16.33 14.06
CA ALA A 37 19.31 -17.09 13.50
C ALA A 37 18.45 -16.22 12.60
N GLN A 38 18.20 -16.68 11.38
CA GLN A 38 17.17 -16.09 10.50
C GLN A 38 15.79 -16.55 10.98
N VAL A 39 14.83 -15.63 11.06
CA VAL A 39 13.47 -15.90 11.51
C VAL A 39 12.39 -15.57 10.48
N ALA A 40 12.69 -14.71 9.51
CA ALA A 40 11.79 -14.45 8.40
C ALA A 40 12.41 -14.94 7.08
N ARG A 41 11.64 -15.73 6.30
CA ARG A 41 12.07 -16.19 4.97
C ARG A 41 12.12 -15.04 3.98
N ASP A 42 11.08 -14.21 3.98
CA ASP A 42 10.90 -13.15 2.98
C ASP A 42 11.34 -11.80 3.55
N ALA A 43 10.46 -11.12 4.26
CA ALA A 43 10.74 -9.82 4.86
C ALA A 43 10.06 -9.69 6.22
N GLY A 44 10.38 -8.64 6.95
CA GLY A 44 9.71 -8.30 8.20
C GLY A 44 9.98 -6.86 8.61
N ILE A 45 8.92 -6.20 9.04
CA ILE A 45 8.92 -4.82 9.51
C ILE A 45 8.20 -4.76 10.86
N ASN A 46 8.27 -3.62 11.53
CA ASN A 46 7.64 -3.43 12.85
C ASN A 46 8.11 -4.44 13.90
N LEU A 47 9.43 -4.70 13.94
CA LEU A 47 10.00 -5.65 14.85
C LEU A 47 9.80 -5.21 16.31
N HIS A 48 9.26 -6.10 17.13
CA HIS A 48 9.12 -5.84 18.56
C HIS A 48 9.19 -7.15 19.37
N TRP A 49 9.63 -7.02 20.60
CA TRP A 49 9.72 -8.12 21.52
C TRP A 49 8.46 -8.28 22.36
N SER A 50 8.13 -9.52 22.72
CA SER A 50 7.16 -9.77 23.79
C SER A 50 7.63 -9.17 25.12
N ALA A 51 6.71 -8.90 26.03
CA ALA A 51 7.01 -8.30 27.33
C ALA A 51 8.03 -9.14 28.16
N ASP A 52 8.03 -10.45 27.99
CA ASP A 52 8.96 -11.39 28.64
C ASP A 52 10.27 -11.57 27.86
N SER A 53 10.44 -10.89 26.73
CA SER A 53 11.60 -10.94 25.82
C SER A 53 11.92 -12.35 25.27
N LYS A 54 10.94 -13.26 25.24
CA LYS A 54 11.12 -14.63 24.73
C LYS A 54 10.71 -14.81 23.29
N LYS A 55 9.91 -13.87 22.76
CA LYS A 55 9.38 -13.96 21.41
C LYS A 55 9.67 -12.66 20.66
N LEU A 56 10.02 -12.79 19.39
CA LEU A 56 10.05 -11.67 18.45
C LEU A 56 8.79 -11.70 17.60
N HIS A 57 8.25 -10.53 17.37
CA HIS A 57 7.09 -10.31 16.51
C HIS A 57 7.46 -9.34 15.38
N TRP A 58 6.84 -9.55 14.22
CA TRP A 58 6.96 -8.63 13.07
C TRP A 58 5.71 -8.72 12.19
N THR A 59 5.62 -7.82 11.23
CA THR A 59 4.57 -7.86 10.20
C THR A 59 5.17 -7.96 8.81
N LEU A 60 4.42 -8.54 7.90
CA LEU A 60 4.64 -8.49 6.46
C LEU A 60 3.29 -8.41 5.76
N GLY A 61 3.01 -7.26 5.13
CA GLY A 61 1.68 -6.97 4.62
C GLY A 61 0.62 -7.04 5.72
N ASN A 62 -0.42 -7.82 5.51
CA ASN A 62 -1.48 -8.05 6.48
C ASN A 62 -1.29 -9.29 7.37
N GLU A 63 -0.08 -9.80 7.45
CA GLU A 63 0.24 -10.96 8.27
C GLU A 63 1.11 -10.57 9.47
N TYR A 64 0.79 -11.14 10.62
CA TYR A 64 1.51 -10.99 11.87
C TYR A 64 2.23 -12.28 12.22
N PHE A 65 3.53 -12.19 12.37
CA PHE A 65 4.41 -13.32 12.66
C PHE A 65 4.90 -13.28 14.10
N THR A 66 5.17 -14.45 14.63
CA THR A 66 5.74 -14.64 15.97
C THR A 66 6.74 -15.77 15.93
N GLU A 67 7.95 -15.52 16.45
CA GLU A 67 8.96 -16.56 16.59
C GLU A 67 9.49 -16.60 18.03
N SER A 68 9.59 -17.80 18.61
CA SER A 68 10.15 -18.02 19.93
C SER A 68 11.66 -18.26 19.84
N LEU A 69 12.40 -17.72 20.82
CA LEU A 69 13.87 -17.88 20.88
C LEU A 69 14.31 -19.36 20.99
N ASP A 70 13.57 -20.15 21.75
CA ASP A 70 13.86 -21.59 21.96
C ASP A 70 13.67 -22.43 20.68
N ARG A 71 12.91 -21.98 19.74
CA ARG A 71 12.77 -22.60 18.40
C ARG A 71 13.99 -22.32 17.50
N ARG A 72 14.77 -21.30 17.81
CA ARG A 72 15.92 -20.88 16.98
C ARG A 72 17.27 -21.12 17.63
N PHE A 73 17.29 -21.27 18.94
CA PHE A 73 18.53 -21.47 19.72
C PHE A 73 18.40 -22.68 20.65
N LEU A 74 18.81 -23.84 20.19
CA LEU A 74 18.71 -25.13 20.93
C LEU A 74 19.36 -25.08 22.32
N PHE A 75 20.37 -24.25 22.49
CA PHE A 75 21.03 -24.07 23.79
C PHE A 75 20.18 -23.41 24.88
N LEU A 76 19.03 -22.86 24.51
CA LEU A 76 18.06 -22.29 25.47
C LEU A 76 17.20 -23.35 26.17
N GLY A 77 17.27 -24.59 25.70
CA GLY A 77 16.60 -25.70 26.39
C GLY A 77 15.09 -25.74 26.20
N GLY A 78 14.62 -25.63 24.97
CA GLY A 78 13.18 -25.71 24.65
C GLY A 78 12.62 -27.12 24.39
N GLY A 79 13.44 -28.17 24.59
CA GLY A 79 13.02 -29.56 24.33
C GLY A 79 12.93 -29.93 22.86
N LEU A 80 13.51 -29.13 21.96
CA LEU A 80 13.61 -29.43 20.54
C LEU A 80 14.94 -30.12 20.23
N ASP A 81 14.89 -31.19 19.44
CA ASP A 81 16.08 -31.90 18.97
C ASP A 81 16.73 -31.24 17.75
N SER A 82 15.97 -30.39 17.04
CA SER A 82 16.43 -29.69 15.84
C SER A 82 15.70 -28.36 15.64
N ILE A 83 16.33 -27.44 14.91
CA ILE A 83 15.72 -26.17 14.56
C ILE A 83 14.64 -26.40 13.49
N PRO A 84 13.36 -26.06 13.75
CA PRO A 84 12.30 -26.24 12.79
C PRO A 84 12.43 -25.26 11.59
N PRO A 85 11.80 -25.57 10.46
CA PRO A 85 11.70 -24.61 9.34
C PRO A 85 11.14 -23.26 9.79
N ILE A 86 11.49 -22.21 9.05
CA ILE A 86 10.94 -20.86 9.26
C ILE A 86 9.47 -20.87 8.85
N ASP A 87 8.58 -20.34 9.70
CA ASP A 87 7.19 -20.17 9.40
C ASP A 87 7.02 -19.14 8.26
N THR A 88 6.32 -19.54 7.19
CA THR A 88 6.12 -18.71 5.98
C THR A 88 4.73 -18.13 5.87
N ILE A 89 3.83 -18.48 6.78
CA ILE A 89 2.46 -18.01 6.84
C ILE A 89 2.25 -17.45 8.25
N GLY A 90 1.89 -16.18 8.32
CA GLY A 90 1.57 -15.49 9.55
C GLY A 90 0.09 -15.55 9.90
N ASN A 91 -0.26 -15.01 11.06
CA ASN A 91 -1.64 -14.79 11.43
C ASN A 91 -2.19 -13.58 10.67
N LYS A 92 -3.23 -13.79 9.87
CA LYS A 92 -3.84 -12.70 9.09
C LYS A 92 -4.54 -11.70 9.99
N ILE A 93 -4.15 -10.43 9.85
CA ILE A 93 -4.83 -9.28 10.41
C ILE A 93 -5.60 -8.65 9.26
N SER A 94 -6.94 -8.78 9.26
CA SER A 94 -7.74 -8.19 8.20
C SER A 94 -8.87 -7.36 8.80
N LEU A 95 -8.99 -6.12 8.30
CA LEU A 95 -10.14 -5.26 8.54
C LEU A 95 -10.97 -5.22 7.27
N LYS A 96 -12.28 -5.41 7.40
CA LYS A 96 -13.24 -5.20 6.31
C LYS A 96 -13.99 -3.92 6.60
N ILE A 97 -13.90 -2.97 5.68
CA ILE A 97 -14.64 -1.72 5.72
C ILE A 97 -15.53 -1.62 4.48
N LYS A 98 -16.68 -0.95 4.62
CA LYS A 98 -17.52 -0.63 3.47
C LYS A 98 -16.83 0.46 2.67
N SER A 99 -16.61 0.23 1.36
CA SER A 99 -16.11 1.29 0.47
C SER A 99 -17.14 2.40 0.34
N ASP A 100 -16.70 3.64 0.45
CA ASP A 100 -17.49 4.82 0.13
C ASP A 100 -17.42 5.04 -1.39
N LYS A 101 -18.38 4.47 -2.10
CA LYS A 101 -18.49 4.58 -3.56
C LYS A 101 -19.72 5.42 -3.90
N PRO A 102 -19.60 6.36 -4.85
CA PRO A 102 -20.74 7.11 -5.32
C PRO A 102 -21.78 6.17 -5.95
N GLU A 103 -23.04 6.49 -5.78
CA GLU A 103 -24.17 5.76 -6.36
C GLU A 103 -24.86 6.60 -7.45
N GLY A 104 -25.60 5.91 -8.32
CA GLY A 104 -26.39 6.52 -9.37
C GLY A 104 -25.62 6.77 -10.67
N LYS A 105 -26.26 7.53 -11.56
CA LYS A 105 -25.78 7.82 -12.92
C LYS A 105 -25.68 9.32 -13.16
N ILE A 106 -24.57 9.73 -13.75
CA ILE A 106 -24.33 11.12 -14.17
C ILE A 106 -23.89 11.10 -15.63
N ALA A 107 -24.53 11.90 -16.48
CA ALA A 107 -24.14 12.10 -17.86
C ALA A 107 -23.69 13.54 -18.10
N PHE A 108 -22.48 13.72 -18.57
CA PHE A 108 -21.96 15.00 -19.07
C PHE A 108 -22.27 15.09 -20.56
N LYS A 109 -23.12 16.00 -20.97
CA LYS A 109 -23.65 16.08 -22.35
C LYS A 109 -23.22 17.36 -23.07
N GLY A 110 -22.83 17.23 -24.33
CA GLY A 110 -22.53 18.37 -25.21
C GLY A 110 -21.07 18.76 -25.29
N ALA A 111 -20.15 18.02 -24.64
CA ALA A 111 -18.73 18.31 -24.69
C ALA A 111 -18.07 17.88 -26.00
N ASN A 112 -16.90 18.45 -26.28
CA ASN A 112 -15.90 17.81 -27.11
C ASN A 112 -15.17 16.75 -26.25
N ILE A 113 -15.11 15.50 -26.70
CA ILE A 113 -14.46 14.42 -25.95
C ILE A 113 -13.18 14.05 -26.65
N ILE A 114 -12.06 14.18 -25.94
CA ILE A 114 -10.74 13.69 -26.35
C ILE A 114 -10.53 12.36 -25.65
N THR A 115 -10.60 11.26 -26.42
CA THR A 115 -10.48 9.92 -25.85
C THR A 115 -9.03 9.46 -25.65
N MET A 116 -8.08 10.16 -26.26
CA MET A 116 -6.66 9.76 -26.38
C MET A 116 -6.48 8.48 -27.21
N GLU A 117 -7.49 8.09 -27.97
CA GLU A 117 -7.43 6.95 -28.88
C GLU A 117 -7.45 7.48 -30.33
N ASN A 118 -6.42 7.14 -31.11
CA ASN A 118 -6.30 7.47 -32.54
C ASN A 118 -6.53 8.96 -32.91
N ASP A 119 -6.15 9.88 -32.03
CA ASP A 119 -6.31 11.34 -32.21
C ASP A 119 -7.74 11.82 -32.54
N VAL A 120 -8.72 11.00 -32.19
CA VAL A 120 -10.13 11.30 -32.48
C VAL A 120 -10.72 12.23 -31.43
N VAL A 121 -11.32 13.34 -31.89
CA VAL A 121 -12.13 14.24 -31.08
C VAL A 121 -13.61 14.05 -31.41
N ILE A 122 -14.40 13.60 -30.45
CA ILE A 122 -15.84 13.42 -30.59
C ILE A 122 -16.53 14.75 -30.24
N LYS A 123 -17.13 15.39 -31.23
CA LYS A 123 -17.90 16.63 -31.02
C LYS A 123 -19.31 16.33 -30.50
N ASN A 124 -19.82 17.19 -29.62
CA ASN A 124 -21.16 17.08 -29.04
C ASN A 124 -21.41 15.69 -28.42
N GLY A 125 -20.40 15.22 -27.68
CA GLY A 125 -20.40 13.90 -27.08
C GLY A 125 -21.12 13.81 -25.74
N VAL A 126 -21.21 12.58 -25.24
CA VAL A 126 -21.72 12.25 -23.91
C VAL A 126 -20.71 11.35 -23.20
N VAL A 127 -20.40 11.70 -21.94
CA VAL A 127 -19.72 10.80 -21.01
C VAL A 127 -20.73 10.39 -19.94
N LEU A 128 -21.05 9.09 -19.86
CA LEU A 128 -21.90 8.52 -18.82
C LEU A 128 -21.05 7.82 -17.77
N VAL A 129 -21.24 8.23 -16.53
CA VAL A 129 -20.63 7.61 -15.35
C VAL A 129 -21.73 6.94 -14.51
N GLU A 130 -21.53 5.69 -14.12
CA GLU A 130 -22.39 4.96 -13.17
C GLU A 130 -21.55 4.54 -11.97
N GLY A 131 -21.92 5.00 -10.80
CA GLY A 131 -21.08 4.88 -9.63
C GLY A 131 -19.73 5.58 -9.85
N ASN A 132 -18.64 4.84 -9.81
CA ASN A 132 -17.29 5.32 -10.07
C ASN A 132 -16.69 4.84 -11.40
N ILE A 133 -17.53 4.37 -12.34
CA ILE A 133 -17.08 3.77 -13.61
C ILE A 133 -17.65 4.53 -14.79
N ILE A 134 -16.81 4.88 -15.76
CA ILE A 134 -17.24 5.38 -17.06
C ILE A 134 -17.88 4.24 -17.82
N LYS A 135 -19.17 4.36 -18.16
CA LYS A 135 -19.93 3.36 -18.91
C LYS A 135 -20.02 3.67 -20.39
N TYR A 136 -19.89 4.95 -20.75
CA TYR A 136 -19.93 5.39 -22.12
C TYR A 136 -19.12 6.68 -22.28
N ALA A 137 -18.40 6.79 -23.37
CA ALA A 137 -17.78 8.02 -23.85
C ALA A 137 -17.87 7.99 -25.38
N GLY A 138 -18.74 8.84 -25.97
CA GLY A 138 -19.00 8.75 -27.39
C GLY A 138 -20.00 9.80 -27.89
N PRO A 139 -20.42 9.71 -29.19
CA PRO A 139 -21.42 10.60 -29.76
C PRO A 139 -22.74 10.54 -29.01
N ALA A 140 -23.45 11.70 -28.87
CA ALA A 140 -24.73 11.74 -28.19
C ALA A 140 -25.81 10.87 -28.86
N SER A 141 -25.68 10.57 -30.15
CA SER A 141 -26.58 9.68 -30.90
C SER A 141 -26.39 8.22 -30.55
N GLY A 142 -25.24 7.84 -29.95
CA GLY A 142 -24.92 6.45 -29.62
C GLY A 142 -25.48 5.96 -28.28
N ILE A 143 -26.17 6.82 -27.51
CA ILE A 143 -26.68 6.45 -26.20
C ILE A 143 -28.05 7.05 -25.92
N LYS A 144 -28.91 6.25 -25.28
CA LYS A 144 -30.18 6.71 -24.72
C LYS A 144 -30.06 6.75 -23.20
N LEU A 145 -30.15 7.95 -22.64
CA LEU A 145 -30.12 8.15 -21.18
C LEU A 145 -31.50 7.81 -20.58
N ASP A 146 -31.51 7.12 -19.45
CA ASP A 146 -32.72 6.86 -18.69
C ASP A 146 -33.13 8.07 -17.82
N ASN A 147 -34.33 8.06 -17.30
CA ASN A 147 -34.90 9.14 -16.48
C ASN A 147 -34.28 9.27 -15.08
N LYS A 148 -33.47 8.28 -14.66
CA LYS A 148 -32.74 8.29 -13.38
C LYS A 148 -31.34 8.89 -13.53
N THR A 149 -30.91 9.17 -14.76
CA THR A 149 -29.61 9.74 -15.04
C THR A 149 -29.62 11.26 -14.79
N LYS A 150 -28.77 11.74 -13.89
CA LYS A 150 -28.53 13.18 -13.71
C LYS A 150 -27.74 13.70 -14.91
N VAL A 151 -28.34 14.58 -15.72
CA VAL A 151 -27.68 15.18 -16.90
C VAL A 151 -27.08 16.52 -16.51
N ILE A 152 -25.80 16.70 -16.83
CA ILE A 152 -25.07 17.97 -16.69
C ILE A 152 -24.76 18.47 -18.10
N ASP A 153 -25.24 19.66 -18.44
CA ASP A 153 -24.88 20.31 -19.69
C ASP A 153 -23.46 20.88 -19.60
N VAL A 154 -22.62 20.44 -20.50
CA VAL A 154 -21.22 20.85 -20.62
C VAL A 154 -20.90 21.30 -22.04
N LYS A 155 -21.87 21.84 -22.73
CA LYS A 155 -21.73 22.40 -24.08
C LYS A 155 -20.61 23.46 -24.12
N GLY A 156 -19.77 23.37 -25.15
CA GLY A 156 -18.61 24.24 -25.31
C GLY A 156 -17.41 23.91 -24.44
N LYS A 157 -17.52 22.89 -23.58
CA LYS A 157 -16.37 22.38 -22.79
C LYS A 157 -15.72 21.19 -23.46
N THR A 158 -14.50 20.87 -23.03
CA THR A 158 -13.79 19.68 -23.45
C THR A 158 -13.64 18.74 -22.26
N ILE A 159 -13.92 17.46 -22.47
CA ILE A 159 -13.66 16.39 -21.52
C ILE A 159 -12.52 15.55 -22.06
N MET A 160 -11.54 15.28 -21.22
CA MET A 160 -10.38 14.41 -21.51
C MET A 160 -10.11 13.52 -20.31
N PRO A 161 -9.35 12.42 -20.47
CA PRO A 161 -8.85 11.65 -19.34
C PRO A 161 -8.03 12.52 -18.40
N GLY A 162 -8.01 12.17 -17.10
CA GLY A 162 -7.13 12.83 -16.14
C GLY A 162 -5.66 12.61 -16.49
N ILE A 163 -4.84 13.54 -16.06
CA ILE A 163 -3.39 13.48 -16.27
C ILE A 163 -2.80 12.34 -15.42
N ILE A 164 -1.85 11.62 -16.00
CA ILE A 164 -1.09 10.57 -15.31
C ILE A 164 0.31 11.11 -15.05
N ASP A 165 0.70 11.23 -13.78
CA ASP A 165 2.08 11.53 -13.41
C ASP A 165 2.85 10.22 -13.23
N VAL A 166 3.75 9.94 -14.15
CA VAL A 166 4.51 8.68 -14.19
C VAL A 166 5.76 8.68 -13.32
N HIS A 167 6.06 9.77 -12.64
CA HIS A 167 7.22 9.91 -11.76
C HIS A 167 6.93 10.93 -10.64
N ALA A 168 5.85 10.67 -9.89
CA ALA A 168 5.47 11.49 -8.75
C ALA A 168 6.29 11.14 -7.51
N HIS A 169 6.57 12.14 -6.67
CA HIS A 169 7.12 11.95 -5.33
C HIS A 169 6.16 12.56 -4.32
N LEU A 170 5.15 11.82 -3.94
CA LEU A 170 4.06 12.27 -3.08
C LEU A 170 4.33 12.06 -1.57
N GLY A 171 5.53 11.90 -1.21
CA GLY A 171 6.27 11.64 0.00
C GLY A 171 5.73 11.96 1.39
N ALA A 172 4.43 12.00 1.60
CA ALA A 172 3.83 12.41 2.86
C ALA A 172 3.81 11.32 3.94
N PHE A 173 4.78 10.44 3.92
CA PHE A 173 4.88 9.45 4.95
C PHE A 173 6.06 9.68 5.87
N ARG A 174 5.78 9.80 7.16
CA ARG A 174 6.79 9.82 8.21
C ARG A 174 6.36 8.92 9.36
N ASP A 175 7.30 8.17 9.91
CA ASP A 175 7.17 7.45 11.18
C ASP A 175 6.02 6.41 11.25
N GLY A 176 5.72 5.73 10.15
CA GLY A 176 4.70 4.68 10.14
C GLY A 176 3.25 5.17 10.11
N ILE A 177 3.01 6.49 9.95
CA ILE A 177 1.67 7.07 9.99
C ILE A 177 1.30 7.63 8.62
N SER A 178 0.22 7.10 8.02
CA SER A 178 -0.38 7.67 6.82
C SER A 178 -1.38 8.76 7.21
N PRO A 179 -1.28 9.98 6.65
CA PRO A 179 -2.25 11.03 6.91
C PRO A 179 -3.61 10.66 6.31
N GLN A 180 -4.70 10.91 7.05
CA GLN A 180 -6.06 10.75 6.54
C GLN A 180 -6.42 11.81 5.48
N LYS A 181 -5.77 12.97 5.54
CA LYS A 181 -5.92 14.05 4.56
C LYS A 181 -4.54 14.42 4.05
N HIS A 182 -4.28 14.04 2.82
CA HIS A 182 -2.99 14.23 2.18
C HIS A 182 -3.07 15.42 1.25
N TRP A 183 -2.50 16.56 1.63
CA TRP A 183 -2.63 17.80 0.87
C TRP A 183 -2.05 17.70 -0.54
N GLU A 184 -0.97 16.94 -0.73
CA GLU A 184 -0.35 16.73 -2.04
C GLU A 184 -1.28 15.96 -2.98
N TYR A 185 -2.09 15.02 -2.46
CA TYR A 185 -3.12 14.35 -3.23
C TYR A 185 -4.21 15.31 -3.68
N TYR A 186 -4.66 16.19 -2.78
CA TYR A 186 -5.63 17.24 -3.15
C TYR A 186 -5.06 18.21 -4.19
N ALA A 187 -3.80 18.61 -4.07
CA ALA A 187 -3.14 19.48 -5.04
C ALA A 187 -3.07 18.80 -6.41
N ASN A 188 -2.65 17.54 -6.48
CA ASN A 188 -2.61 16.77 -7.71
C ASN A 188 -3.99 16.72 -8.39
N LEU A 189 -5.04 16.36 -7.64
CA LEU A 189 -6.41 16.34 -8.17
C LEU A 189 -6.88 17.72 -8.63
N ALA A 190 -6.54 18.79 -7.93
CA ALA A 190 -6.90 20.17 -8.30
C ALA A 190 -6.25 20.60 -9.62
N TYR A 191 -5.08 20.07 -9.94
CA TYR A 191 -4.40 20.28 -11.22
C TYR A 191 -4.77 19.25 -12.30
N GLY A 192 -5.71 18.34 -12.02
CA GLY A 192 -6.22 17.35 -12.96
C GLY A 192 -5.39 16.08 -13.06
N VAL A 193 -4.41 15.88 -12.18
CA VAL A 193 -3.68 14.60 -12.06
C VAL A 193 -4.57 13.63 -11.29
N THR A 194 -4.96 12.53 -11.95
CA THR A 194 -5.89 11.53 -11.40
C THR A 194 -5.27 10.16 -11.20
N THR A 195 -4.01 10.01 -11.59
CA THR A 195 -3.24 8.77 -11.40
C THR A 195 -1.78 9.15 -11.20
N THR A 196 -1.14 8.52 -10.25
CA THR A 196 0.29 8.75 -9.97
C THR A 196 1.03 7.43 -9.84
N HIS A 197 2.28 7.43 -10.28
CA HIS A 197 3.25 6.39 -10.03
C HIS A 197 4.42 6.97 -9.25
N ASP A 198 4.63 6.51 -8.02
CA ASP A 198 5.78 6.89 -7.19
C ASP A 198 6.83 5.77 -7.22
N PRO A 199 7.97 5.98 -7.92
CA PRO A 199 8.97 4.94 -8.10
C PRO A 199 9.90 4.74 -6.92
N SER A 200 9.86 5.60 -5.90
CA SER A 200 10.83 5.59 -4.80
C SER A 200 10.23 5.72 -3.40
N VAL A 201 8.94 5.44 -3.28
CA VAL A 201 8.26 5.44 -1.99
C VAL A 201 8.37 4.09 -1.28
N ASN A 202 8.19 4.08 0.04
CA ASN A 202 8.08 2.85 0.79
C ASN A 202 6.84 2.06 0.33
N SER A 203 7.04 0.83 -0.14
CA SER A 203 6.00 0.00 -0.76
C SER A 203 4.81 -0.26 0.17
N GLU A 204 5.07 -0.52 1.45
CA GLU A 204 4.02 -0.80 2.44
C GLU A 204 3.02 0.33 2.52
N ILE A 205 3.50 1.56 2.56
CA ILE A 205 2.69 2.74 2.73
C ILE A 205 1.94 3.08 1.47
N THR A 206 2.59 2.96 0.32
CA THR A 206 1.94 3.18 -0.96
C THR A 206 0.76 2.23 -1.14
N PHE A 207 0.92 0.96 -0.81
CA PHE A 207 -0.20 0.02 -0.87
C PHE A 207 -1.30 0.36 0.12
N ALA A 208 -0.96 0.74 1.35
CA ALA A 208 -1.95 1.16 2.35
C ALA A 208 -2.72 2.41 1.89
N GLN A 209 -2.03 3.42 1.35
CA GLN A 209 -2.66 4.63 0.81
C GLN A 209 -3.52 4.33 -0.42
N SER A 210 -3.05 3.47 -1.33
CA SER A 210 -3.84 3.02 -2.48
C SER A 210 -5.13 2.33 -2.05
N GLU A 211 -5.08 1.47 -1.03
CA GLU A 211 -6.28 0.84 -0.48
C GLU A 211 -7.22 1.85 0.17
N MET A 212 -6.69 2.84 0.90
CA MET A 212 -7.50 3.91 1.49
C MET A 212 -8.18 4.77 0.42
N VAL A 213 -7.49 5.07 -0.69
CA VAL A 213 -8.10 5.77 -1.84
C VAL A 213 -9.19 4.93 -2.49
N LYS A 214 -8.93 3.64 -2.74
CA LYS A 214 -9.92 2.72 -3.33
C LYS A 214 -11.17 2.54 -2.47
N THR A 215 -11.05 2.71 -1.17
CA THR A 215 -12.19 2.62 -0.23
C THR A 215 -12.90 3.94 -0.01
N GLY A 216 -12.36 5.06 -0.48
CA GLY A 216 -12.91 6.41 -0.28
C GLY A 216 -12.55 7.04 1.07
N ILE A 217 -11.77 6.37 1.92
CA ILE A 217 -11.31 6.94 3.20
C ILE A 217 -10.33 8.09 2.96
N LEU A 218 -9.50 7.95 1.93
CA LEU A 218 -8.56 8.96 1.49
C LEU A 218 -8.93 9.44 0.10
N THR A 219 -8.95 10.76 -0.11
CA THR A 219 -9.13 11.36 -1.44
C THR A 219 -7.78 11.55 -2.10
N GLY A 220 -7.58 10.95 -3.27
CA GLY A 220 -6.30 11.02 -3.97
C GLY A 220 -6.38 10.52 -5.42
N PRO A 221 -5.31 10.77 -6.17
CA PRO A 221 -5.13 10.25 -7.52
C PRO A 221 -4.84 8.76 -7.53
#